data_81849e8e135b83faddc98f0b67997a94
#
_entry.id   81849e8e135b83faddc98f0b67997a94
#
_cell.length_a   1.000
_cell.length_b   1.000
_cell.length_c   1.000
_cell.angle_alpha   90.00
_cell.angle_beta   90.00
_cell.angle_gamma   90.00
#
_symmetry.space_group_name_H-M   'P 1'
#
loop_
_entity.id
_entity.type
_entity.pdbx_description
1 polymer ?
#
loop_
_entity_poly.entity_id
_entity_poly.type
_entity_poly.pdbx_seq_one_letter_code
_entity_poly.pdbx_strand_id
1 'polypeptide(L)'
;ALIAARKSKKEVTKQDFLDAVDRIIGGLEKKSKIISPAEKETIAFHEAGHATVSWMLEFASPLIKVTIVPRGKSLGAAWYLPEERQLTTTAQMLDEICAAMGGRAAEELFFKKISTGALSDLEKVTKQAYAMVSIYGLSSKIGNISYYDSSGQQSGFTKPYSEERAKLIDEEVSRILEEQYNRAKKILIKYKNKVETLGKELLAKEVIFKSDLINIFGERPWKSYDEEKLIEIDKKKSKESGKKPNQKK
;
A
#
# COMPACT_ATOMS: atom_id res chain seq x y z
N ALA A 1 -3.98 0.63 -26.74
CA ALA A 1 -4.43 0.37 -28.12
C ALA A 1 -5.08 -1.01 -28.26
N LEU A 2 -4.37 -2.14 -27.98
CA LEU A 2 -4.91 -3.50 -28.15
C LEU A 2 -6.21 -3.78 -27.38
N ILE A 3 -6.37 -3.23 -26.17
CA ILE A 3 -7.59 -3.37 -25.37
C ILE A 3 -8.77 -2.63 -26.02
N ALA A 4 -8.55 -1.43 -26.52
CA ALA A 4 -9.56 -0.67 -27.25
C ALA A 4 -9.95 -1.38 -28.56
N ALA A 5 -8.98 -1.90 -29.31
CA ALA A 5 -9.22 -2.66 -30.53
C ALA A 5 -10.06 -3.93 -30.29
N ARG A 6 -9.77 -4.68 -29.21
CA ARG A 6 -10.57 -5.85 -28.81
C ARG A 6 -12.02 -5.52 -28.43
N LYS A 7 -12.27 -4.29 -27.97
CA LYS A 7 -13.59 -3.76 -27.66
C LYS A 7 -14.23 -3.05 -28.86
N SER A 8 -13.63 -3.15 -30.06
CA SER A 8 -14.08 -2.50 -31.31
C SER A 8 -14.25 -0.98 -31.18
N LYS A 9 -13.48 -0.35 -30.29
CA LYS A 9 -13.49 1.10 -30.11
C LYS A 9 -12.64 1.79 -31.17
N LYS A 10 -13.08 2.96 -31.62
CA LYS A 10 -12.34 3.81 -32.57
C LYS A 10 -11.25 4.66 -31.89
N GLU A 11 -11.38 4.89 -30.57
CA GLU A 11 -10.48 5.72 -29.79
C GLU A 11 -10.07 5.02 -28.50
N VAL A 12 -8.89 5.38 -27.96
CA VAL A 12 -8.40 4.89 -26.69
C VAL A 12 -8.86 5.83 -25.59
N THR A 13 -9.61 5.31 -24.64
CA THR A 13 -10.11 6.10 -23.51
C THR A 13 -9.23 5.93 -22.26
N LYS A 14 -9.40 6.81 -21.25
CA LYS A 14 -8.74 6.66 -19.94
C LYS A 14 -8.98 5.27 -19.33
N GLN A 15 -10.19 4.72 -19.49
CA GLN A 15 -10.51 3.39 -18.98
C GLN A 15 -9.66 2.29 -19.65
N ASP A 16 -9.36 2.42 -20.95
CA ASP A 16 -8.52 1.44 -21.65
C ASP A 16 -7.07 1.47 -21.17
N PHE A 17 -6.57 2.64 -20.70
CA PHE A 17 -5.28 2.73 -20.03
C PHE A 17 -5.32 2.06 -18.65
N LEU A 18 -6.34 2.30 -17.84
CA LEU A 18 -6.51 1.66 -16.53
C LEU A 18 -6.61 0.14 -16.68
N ASP A 19 -7.40 -0.35 -17.64
CA ASP A 19 -7.51 -1.78 -17.94
C ASP A 19 -6.17 -2.38 -18.42
N ALA A 20 -5.34 -1.60 -19.12
CA ALA A 20 -4.01 -2.03 -19.54
C ALA A 20 -3.06 -2.15 -18.35
N VAL A 21 -3.04 -1.18 -17.45
CA VAL A 21 -2.27 -1.20 -16.20
C VAL A 21 -2.67 -2.41 -15.36
N ASP A 22 -3.97 -2.63 -15.18
CA ASP A 22 -4.49 -3.79 -14.46
C ASP A 22 -3.97 -5.12 -15.01
N ARG A 23 -3.96 -5.22 -16.34
CA ARG A 23 -3.52 -6.44 -17.00
C ARG A 23 -2.01 -6.66 -16.92
N ILE A 24 -1.21 -5.60 -16.95
CA ILE A 24 0.25 -5.66 -16.89
C ILE A 24 0.70 -6.01 -15.47
N ILE A 25 0.14 -5.34 -14.46
CA ILE A 25 0.56 -5.46 -13.07
C ILE A 25 -0.14 -6.64 -12.38
N GLY A 26 -1.48 -6.73 -12.50
CA GLY A 26 -2.29 -7.75 -11.83
C GLY A 26 -2.42 -9.06 -12.60
N GLY A 27 -2.07 -9.07 -13.90
CA GLY A 27 -2.26 -10.20 -14.77
C GLY A 27 -3.67 -10.30 -15.36
N LEU A 28 -3.96 -11.45 -15.96
CA LEU A 28 -5.27 -11.70 -16.57
C LEU A 28 -6.33 -11.93 -15.49
N GLU A 29 -7.51 -11.36 -15.72
CA GLU A 29 -8.70 -11.64 -14.92
C GLU A 29 -9.08 -13.11 -15.02
N LYS A 30 -9.31 -13.75 -13.87
CA LYS A 30 -9.70 -15.18 -13.80
C LYS A 30 -11.21 -15.30 -13.62
N LYS A 31 -11.96 -15.22 -14.68
CA LYS A 31 -13.43 -15.36 -14.68
C LYS A 31 -13.93 -16.74 -14.24
N SER A 32 -13.09 -17.76 -14.34
CA SER A 32 -13.45 -19.15 -14.03
C SER A 32 -13.14 -19.57 -12.59
N LYS A 33 -12.61 -18.66 -11.74
CA LYS A 33 -12.31 -19.02 -10.36
C LYS A 33 -13.59 -19.00 -9.54
N ILE A 34 -14.02 -20.17 -9.10
CA ILE A 34 -15.16 -20.32 -8.19
C ILE A 34 -14.66 -19.93 -6.79
N ILE A 35 -15.21 -18.86 -6.25
CA ILE A 35 -14.96 -18.39 -4.88
C ILE A 35 -16.29 -18.50 -4.13
N SER A 36 -16.29 -19.14 -2.98
CA SER A 36 -17.50 -19.23 -2.16
C SER A 36 -17.92 -17.84 -1.65
N PRO A 37 -19.21 -17.60 -1.38
CA PRO A 37 -19.68 -16.32 -0.83
C PRO A 37 -18.95 -15.90 0.45
N ALA A 38 -18.65 -16.86 1.33
CA ALA A 38 -17.92 -16.59 2.57
C ALA A 38 -16.46 -16.17 2.32
N GLU A 39 -15.78 -16.81 1.36
CA GLU A 39 -14.43 -16.40 0.97
C GLU A 39 -14.43 -15.03 0.30
N LYS A 40 -15.45 -14.76 -0.56
CA LYS A 40 -15.58 -13.43 -1.20
C LYS A 40 -15.78 -12.33 -0.17
N GLU A 41 -16.56 -12.60 0.88
CA GLU A 41 -16.75 -11.67 2.00
C GLU A 41 -15.43 -11.45 2.76
N THR A 42 -14.70 -12.52 3.08
CA THR A 42 -13.39 -12.42 3.73
C THR A 42 -12.41 -11.58 2.91
N ILE A 43 -12.35 -11.80 1.60
CA ILE A 43 -11.50 -11.01 0.69
C ILE A 43 -11.92 -9.54 0.69
N ALA A 44 -13.22 -9.25 0.63
CA ALA A 44 -13.72 -7.87 0.61
C ALA A 44 -13.34 -7.10 1.88
N PHE A 45 -13.46 -7.72 3.04
CA PHE A 45 -13.04 -7.10 4.29
C PHE A 45 -11.52 -7.01 4.45
N HIS A 46 -10.77 -7.97 3.91
CA HIS A 46 -9.32 -7.92 3.84
C HIS A 46 -8.86 -6.68 3.05
N GLU A 47 -9.37 -6.50 1.84
CA GLU A 47 -9.04 -5.35 0.98
C GLU A 47 -9.55 -4.03 1.57
N ALA A 48 -10.73 -4.04 2.22
CA ALA A 48 -11.23 -2.89 2.95
C ALA A 48 -10.32 -2.50 4.12
N GLY A 49 -9.69 -3.48 4.76
CA GLY A 49 -8.68 -3.28 5.80
C GLY A 49 -7.46 -2.53 5.29
N HIS A 50 -6.86 -3.00 4.20
CA HIS A 50 -5.74 -2.32 3.54
C HIS A 50 -6.09 -0.88 3.16
N ALA A 51 -7.24 -0.71 2.51
CA ALA A 51 -7.69 0.59 2.06
C ALA A 51 -7.91 1.57 3.22
N THR A 52 -8.57 1.12 4.29
CA THR A 52 -8.85 1.97 5.45
C THR A 52 -7.56 2.39 6.16
N VAL A 53 -6.65 1.45 6.42
CA VAL A 53 -5.39 1.76 7.10
C VAL A 53 -4.56 2.72 6.27
N SER A 54 -4.41 2.46 4.96
CA SER A 54 -3.69 3.35 4.05
C SER A 54 -4.29 4.75 3.97
N TRP A 55 -5.64 4.86 3.98
CA TRP A 55 -6.32 6.17 3.93
C TRP A 55 -6.02 7.04 5.14
N MET A 56 -5.83 6.41 6.31
CA MET A 56 -5.64 7.08 7.60
C MET A 56 -4.17 7.30 7.96
N LEU A 57 -3.22 6.81 7.16
CA LEU A 57 -1.78 6.98 7.40
C LEU A 57 -1.20 8.09 6.52
N GLU A 58 -0.32 8.89 7.11
CA GLU A 58 0.30 10.05 6.46
C GLU A 58 1.16 9.66 5.27
N PHE A 59 2.03 8.68 5.48
CA PHE A 59 3.05 8.29 4.51
C PHE A 59 2.68 7.08 3.67
N ALA A 60 1.48 6.51 3.85
CA ALA A 60 1.02 5.46 2.96
C ALA A 60 0.72 6.03 1.57
N SER A 61 1.09 5.28 0.53
CA SER A 61 0.87 5.67 -0.86
C SER A 61 -0.63 5.91 -1.14
N PRO A 62 -0.96 6.94 -1.96
CA PRO A 62 -2.35 7.24 -2.29
C PRO A 62 -3.04 6.08 -3.00
N LEU A 63 -4.24 5.75 -2.54
CA LEU A 63 -5.08 4.72 -3.13
C LEU A 63 -5.75 5.22 -4.42
N ILE A 64 -5.62 4.45 -5.51
CA ILE A 64 -6.31 4.68 -6.77
C ILE A 64 -7.64 3.93 -6.80
N LYS A 65 -7.58 2.64 -6.44
CA LYS A 65 -8.75 1.75 -6.39
C LYS A 65 -8.50 0.54 -5.52
N VAL A 66 -9.57 -0.10 -5.11
CA VAL A 66 -9.59 -1.38 -4.40
C VAL A 66 -10.48 -2.35 -5.17
N THR A 67 -10.08 -3.59 -5.32
CA THR A 67 -10.85 -4.58 -6.09
C THR A 67 -10.78 -5.97 -5.45
N ILE A 68 -11.87 -6.71 -5.58
CA ILE A 68 -11.94 -8.12 -5.21
C ILE A 68 -12.08 -9.02 -6.45
N VAL A 69 -11.82 -8.47 -7.64
CA VAL A 69 -11.78 -9.24 -8.89
C VAL A 69 -10.47 -10.02 -8.96
N PRO A 70 -10.50 -11.36 -9.01
CA PRO A 70 -9.29 -12.17 -9.01
C PRO A 70 -8.44 -11.95 -10.26
N ARG A 71 -7.14 -11.72 -10.07
CA ARG A 71 -6.17 -11.56 -11.16
C ARG A 71 -4.88 -12.31 -10.86
N GLY A 72 -4.34 -13.02 -11.83
CA GLY A 72 -3.09 -13.76 -11.64
C GLY A 72 -3.15 -14.72 -10.44
N LYS A 73 -2.32 -14.48 -9.44
CA LYS A 73 -2.30 -15.24 -8.17
C LYS A 73 -3.13 -14.58 -7.07
N SER A 74 -3.51 -13.30 -7.22
CA SER A 74 -4.25 -12.54 -6.23
C SER A 74 -5.75 -12.78 -6.31
N LEU A 75 -6.42 -12.75 -5.15
CA LEU A 75 -7.88 -12.84 -5.01
C LEU A 75 -8.54 -11.46 -4.96
N GLY A 76 -7.80 -10.45 -4.54
CA GLY A 76 -8.15 -9.05 -4.51
C GLY A 76 -6.88 -8.20 -4.59
N ALA A 77 -6.99 -6.90 -4.64
CA ALA A 77 -5.87 -5.98 -4.58
C ALA A 77 -6.30 -4.54 -4.25
N ALA A 78 -5.53 -3.90 -3.38
CA ALA A 78 -5.52 -2.46 -3.23
C ALA A 78 -4.42 -1.87 -4.13
N TRP A 79 -4.81 -0.94 -4.99
CA TRP A 79 -3.92 -0.32 -5.98
C TRP A 79 -3.51 1.06 -5.51
N TYR A 80 -2.21 1.28 -5.44
CA TYR A 80 -1.60 2.50 -4.97
C TYR A 80 -0.93 3.26 -6.13
N LEU A 81 -0.88 4.57 -6.04
CA LEU A 81 -0.04 5.41 -6.90
C LEU A 81 1.34 5.47 -6.22
N PRO A 82 2.38 4.84 -6.80
CA PRO A 82 3.73 4.98 -6.27
C PRO A 82 4.15 6.44 -6.35
N GLU A 83 4.61 6.99 -5.25
CA GLU A 83 5.23 8.32 -5.25
C GLU A 83 6.72 8.16 -5.64
N GLU A 84 7.18 9.01 -6.56
CA GLU A 84 8.59 9.04 -6.97
C GLU A 84 9.46 9.65 -5.86
N ARG A 85 9.98 8.78 -5.00
CA ARG A 85 10.86 9.18 -3.90
C ARG A 85 12.23 8.56 -4.07
N GLN A 86 13.28 9.36 -3.88
CA GLN A 86 14.68 8.92 -3.90
C GLN A 86 15.11 8.38 -2.53
N LEU A 87 14.49 8.84 -1.46
CA LEU A 87 14.80 8.48 -0.08
C LEU A 87 13.52 8.09 0.64
N THR A 88 13.60 7.04 1.47
CA THR A 88 12.49 6.58 2.31
C THR A 88 12.88 6.68 3.77
N THR A 89 12.06 7.36 4.57
CA THR A 89 12.29 7.51 6.01
C THR A 89 11.76 6.31 6.80
N THR A 90 12.22 6.18 8.05
CA THR A 90 11.70 5.15 8.98
C THR A 90 10.17 5.24 9.14
N ALA A 91 9.62 6.45 9.27
CA ALA A 91 8.17 6.65 9.42
C ALA A 91 7.39 6.15 8.19
N GLN A 92 7.92 6.40 6.99
CA GLN A 92 7.32 5.92 5.74
C GLN A 92 7.32 4.39 5.66
N MET A 93 8.45 3.75 5.98
CA MET A 93 8.52 2.29 5.99
C MET A 93 7.56 1.66 7.02
N LEU A 94 7.44 2.27 8.20
CA LEU A 94 6.50 1.81 9.22
C LEU A 94 5.04 1.98 8.79
N ASP A 95 4.69 3.08 8.11
CA ASP A 95 3.34 3.29 7.57
C ASP A 95 3.01 2.27 6.46
N GLU A 96 3.97 1.93 5.60
CA GLU A 96 3.81 0.90 4.58
C GLU A 96 3.59 -0.49 5.20
N ILE A 97 4.35 -0.84 6.25
CA ILE A 97 4.16 -2.10 7.00
C ILE A 97 2.77 -2.10 7.65
N CYS A 98 2.39 -1.01 8.32
CA CYS A 98 1.09 -0.87 8.96
C CYS A 98 -0.06 -1.03 7.95
N ALA A 99 0.02 -0.39 6.79
CA ALA A 99 -0.97 -0.50 5.72
C ALA A 99 -1.08 -1.94 5.19
N ALA A 100 0.05 -2.60 4.98
CA ALA A 100 0.09 -3.99 4.53
C ALA A 100 -0.45 -4.99 5.58
N MET A 101 -0.40 -4.67 6.87
CA MET A 101 -1.01 -5.47 7.93
C MET A 101 -2.53 -5.27 8.04
N GLY A 102 -3.09 -4.26 7.34
CA GLY A 102 -4.49 -3.89 7.41
C GLY A 102 -5.45 -5.02 7.05
N GLY A 103 -5.14 -5.80 6.02
CA GLY A 103 -5.97 -6.92 5.57
C GLY A 103 -6.13 -8.00 6.65
N ARG A 104 -5.01 -8.50 7.17
CA ARG A 104 -5.00 -9.51 8.24
C ARG A 104 -5.68 -9.00 9.52
N ALA A 105 -5.47 -7.73 9.87
CA ALA A 105 -6.09 -7.11 11.02
C ALA A 105 -7.63 -6.98 10.86
N ALA A 106 -8.11 -6.74 9.64
CA ALA A 106 -9.53 -6.71 9.34
C ALA A 106 -10.16 -8.12 9.44
N GLU A 107 -9.50 -9.15 8.94
CA GLU A 107 -9.97 -10.54 9.11
C GLU A 107 -10.16 -10.88 10.61
N GLU A 108 -9.16 -10.58 11.45
CA GLU A 108 -9.25 -10.83 12.89
C GLU A 108 -10.38 -10.03 13.54
N LEU A 109 -10.54 -8.75 13.17
CA LEU A 109 -11.55 -7.87 13.76
C LEU A 109 -12.98 -8.31 13.44
N PHE A 110 -13.27 -8.65 12.19
CA PHE A 110 -14.63 -8.91 11.72
C PHE A 110 -15.03 -10.38 11.81
N PHE A 111 -14.11 -11.29 11.53
CA PHE A 111 -14.41 -12.74 11.49
C PHE A 111 -13.86 -13.53 12.68
N LYS A 112 -13.04 -12.91 13.54
CA LYS A 112 -12.33 -13.59 14.65
C LYS A 112 -11.47 -14.77 14.18
N LYS A 113 -11.07 -14.77 12.91
CA LYS A 113 -10.27 -15.78 12.24
C LYS A 113 -9.29 -15.06 11.32
N ILE A 114 -8.15 -15.66 11.14
CA ILE A 114 -7.11 -15.23 10.20
C ILE A 114 -6.93 -16.33 9.17
N SER A 115 -6.67 -15.94 7.94
CA SER A 115 -6.54 -16.85 6.81
C SER A 115 -5.13 -16.87 6.23
N THR A 116 -4.89 -17.76 5.29
CA THR A 116 -3.67 -17.81 4.49
C THR A 116 -3.62 -16.72 3.42
N GLY A 117 -4.70 -15.95 3.23
CA GLY A 117 -4.80 -14.89 2.23
C GLY A 117 -3.75 -13.80 2.38
N ALA A 118 -3.32 -13.52 3.61
CA ALA A 118 -2.30 -12.53 3.91
C ALA A 118 -0.84 -12.98 3.64
N LEU A 119 -0.60 -14.13 2.97
CA LEU A 119 0.75 -14.65 2.76
C LEU A 119 1.66 -13.64 2.06
N SER A 120 1.20 -13.03 0.99
CA SER A 120 1.99 -12.04 0.22
C SER A 120 2.31 -10.80 1.04
N ASP A 121 1.36 -10.34 1.86
CA ASP A 121 1.55 -9.18 2.73
C ASP A 121 2.57 -9.49 3.81
N LEU A 122 2.45 -10.65 4.47
CA LEU A 122 3.40 -11.09 5.48
C LEU A 122 4.81 -11.26 4.91
N GLU A 123 4.95 -11.83 3.71
CA GLU A 123 6.24 -11.94 3.02
C GLU A 123 6.84 -10.55 2.77
N LYS A 124 6.06 -9.62 2.24
CA LYS A 124 6.47 -8.25 1.95
C LYS A 124 6.94 -7.53 3.22
N VAL A 125 6.11 -7.50 4.26
CA VAL A 125 6.43 -6.75 5.49
C VAL A 125 7.59 -7.37 6.25
N THR A 126 7.73 -8.71 6.23
CA THR A 126 8.87 -9.38 6.84
C THR A 126 10.17 -8.99 6.16
N LYS A 127 10.24 -9.04 4.83
CA LYS A 127 11.40 -8.58 4.06
C LYS A 127 11.73 -7.10 4.35
N GLN A 128 10.70 -6.26 4.42
CA GLN A 128 10.87 -4.83 4.68
C GLN A 128 11.38 -4.57 6.10
N ALA A 129 10.85 -5.26 7.12
CA ALA A 129 11.32 -5.14 8.50
C ALA A 129 12.77 -5.64 8.65
N TYR A 130 13.12 -6.76 8.02
CA TYR A 130 14.51 -7.22 7.97
C TYR A 130 15.44 -6.20 7.31
N ALA A 131 15.01 -5.58 6.19
CA ALA A 131 15.79 -4.55 5.53
C ALA A 131 16.00 -3.31 6.43
N MET A 132 14.94 -2.87 7.15
CA MET A 132 15.05 -1.77 8.11
C MET A 132 16.10 -2.04 9.19
N VAL A 133 16.10 -3.26 9.73
CA VAL A 133 16.94 -3.64 10.88
C VAL A 133 18.37 -3.98 10.44
N SER A 134 18.54 -4.75 9.36
CA SER A 134 19.84 -5.33 9.00
C SER A 134 20.53 -4.69 7.80
N ILE A 135 19.81 -3.92 6.97
CA ILE A 135 20.39 -3.28 5.79
C ILE A 135 20.54 -1.78 5.99
N TYR A 136 19.46 -1.10 6.39
CA TYR A 136 19.42 0.36 6.43
C TYR A 136 19.84 0.96 7.78
N GLY A 137 20.07 0.14 8.83
CA GLY A 137 20.45 0.63 10.15
C GLY A 137 19.40 1.53 10.80
N LEU A 138 18.11 1.27 10.55
CA LEU A 138 16.99 2.09 11.03
C LEU A 138 16.42 1.64 12.37
N SER A 139 17.03 0.64 13.02
CA SER A 139 16.67 0.20 14.38
C SER A 139 17.64 0.76 15.41
N SER A 140 17.11 1.42 16.44
CA SER A 140 17.92 1.93 17.55
C SER A 140 18.59 0.83 18.37
N LYS A 141 18.03 -0.40 18.41
CA LYS A 141 18.62 -1.54 19.12
C LYS A 141 19.83 -2.12 18.41
N ILE A 142 19.82 -2.13 17.08
CA ILE A 142 20.93 -2.64 16.28
C ILE A 142 21.97 -1.55 16.07
N GLY A 143 21.54 -0.29 15.96
CA GLY A 143 22.38 0.87 15.73
C GLY A 143 22.68 1.11 14.25
N ASN A 144 23.65 2.00 13.99
CA ASN A 144 24.01 2.44 12.65
C ASN A 144 24.94 1.42 11.95
N ILE A 145 24.47 0.19 11.79
CA ILE A 145 25.21 -0.91 11.18
C ILE A 145 24.41 -1.44 9.99
N SER A 146 25.11 -1.69 8.88
CA SER A 146 24.57 -2.41 7.73
C SER A 146 25.29 -3.75 7.57
N TYR A 147 24.51 -4.81 7.45
CA TYR A 147 25.00 -6.15 7.11
C TYR A 147 24.84 -6.47 5.63
N TYR A 148 24.54 -5.45 4.81
CA TYR A 148 24.41 -5.59 3.37
C TYR A 148 25.75 -5.45 2.68
N ASP A 149 26.09 -6.40 1.82
CA ASP A 149 27.24 -6.34 0.95
C ASP A 149 26.81 -5.96 -0.48
N SER A 150 27.11 -4.72 -0.88
CA SER A 150 26.79 -4.21 -2.22
C SER A 150 27.68 -4.80 -3.33
N SER A 151 28.77 -5.48 -2.99
CA SER A 151 29.67 -6.11 -3.97
C SER A 151 29.06 -7.37 -4.60
N GLY A 152 28.01 -7.91 -4.00
CA GLY A 152 27.39 -9.16 -4.43
C GLY A 152 28.27 -10.41 -4.20
N GLN A 153 29.44 -10.23 -3.56
CA GLN A 153 30.34 -11.30 -3.21
C GLN A 153 30.01 -11.93 -1.86
N GLN A 154 28.73 -11.94 -1.45
CA GLN A 154 28.34 -12.77 -0.30
C GLN A 154 28.65 -14.24 -0.65
N SER A 155 29.94 -14.55 -0.56
CA SER A 155 30.46 -15.91 -0.73
C SER A 155 30.14 -16.67 0.53
N GLY A 156 29.14 -17.52 0.44
CA GLY A 156 29.05 -18.58 1.41
C GLY A 156 27.87 -18.53 2.35
N PHE A 157 27.66 -19.65 2.92
CA PHE A 157 26.62 -20.08 3.83
C PHE A 157 26.67 -19.42 5.23
N THR A 158 27.49 -18.38 5.42
CA THR A 158 27.69 -17.75 6.73
C THR A 158 27.04 -16.39 6.81
N LYS A 159 26.23 -16.17 7.85
CA LYS A 159 25.68 -14.85 8.20
C LYS A 159 26.84 -13.91 8.58
N PRO A 160 26.79 -12.62 8.21
CA PRO A 160 27.87 -11.65 8.53
C PRO A 160 27.83 -11.16 9.99
N TYR A 161 27.17 -11.91 10.88
CA TYR A 161 26.99 -11.56 12.30
C TYR A 161 26.86 -12.80 13.17
N SER A 162 27.12 -12.62 14.50
CA SER A 162 27.05 -13.71 15.50
C SER A 162 25.61 -14.22 15.72
N GLU A 163 25.47 -15.38 16.33
CA GLU A 163 24.14 -15.93 16.67
C GLU A 163 23.38 -15.05 17.66
N GLU A 164 24.07 -14.42 18.62
CA GLU A 164 23.43 -13.45 19.52
C GLU A 164 22.89 -12.25 18.76
N ARG A 165 23.61 -11.78 17.74
CA ARG A 165 23.17 -10.69 16.88
C ARG A 165 22.00 -11.12 15.99
N ALA A 166 22.02 -12.34 15.48
CA ALA A 166 20.91 -12.92 14.72
C ALA A 166 19.62 -12.91 15.57
N LYS A 167 19.70 -13.40 16.81
CA LYS A 167 18.58 -13.39 17.75
C LYS A 167 18.03 -11.98 17.99
N LEU A 168 18.90 -11.00 18.20
CA LEU A 168 18.49 -9.60 18.42
C LEU A 168 17.82 -9.01 17.18
N ILE A 169 18.28 -9.35 15.96
CA ILE A 169 17.64 -8.94 14.70
C ILE A 169 16.24 -9.56 14.61
N ASP A 170 16.09 -10.85 14.88
CA ASP A 170 14.79 -11.55 14.82
C ASP A 170 13.79 -10.98 15.84
N GLU A 171 14.24 -10.69 17.06
CA GLU A 171 13.43 -10.07 18.10
C GLU A 171 12.96 -8.66 17.68
N GLU A 172 13.84 -7.86 17.09
CA GLU A 172 13.53 -6.50 16.67
C GLU A 172 12.58 -6.48 15.46
N VAL A 173 12.78 -7.38 14.49
CA VAL A 173 11.84 -7.59 13.37
C VAL A 173 10.47 -7.97 13.88
N SER A 174 10.38 -8.94 14.78
CA SER A 174 9.12 -9.38 15.38
C SER A 174 8.41 -8.24 16.12
N ARG A 175 9.16 -7.43 16.89
CA ARG A 175 8.65 -6.26 17.60
C ARG A 175 8.05 -5.24 16.63
N ILE A 176 8.78 -4.89 15.57
CA ILE A 176 8.32 -3.92 14.55
C ILE A 176 7.00 -4.41 13.92
N LEU A 177 6.95 -5.66 13.49
CA LEU A 177 5.76 -6.23 12.86
C LEU A 177 4.55 -6.24 13.81
N GLU A 178 4.75 -6.66 15.06
CA GLU A 178 3.68 -6.69 16.07
C GLU A 178 3.18 -5.29 16.42
N GLU A 179 4.07 -4.31 16.55
CA GLU A 179 3.70 -2.92 16.79
C GLU A 179 2.85 -2.35 15.64
N GLN A 180 3.25 -2.59 14.38
CA GLN A 180 2.50 -2.10 13.24
C GLN A 180 1.17 -2.85 13.05
N TYR A 181 1.13 -4.14 13.33
CA TYR A 181 -0.12 -4.91 13.37
C TYR A 181 -1.11 -4.35 14.39
N ASN A 182 -0.66 -4.10 15.61
CA ASN A 182 -1.47 -3.49 16.67
C ASN A 182 -1.91 -2.06 16.32
N ARG A 183 -1.07 -1.30 15.63
CA ARG A 183 -1.42 0.02 15.10
C ARG A 183 -2.53 -0.07 14.06
N ALA A 184 -2.43 -1.00 13.12
CA ALA A 184 -3.48 -1.27 12.13
C ALA A 184 -4.80 -1.65 12.80
N LYS A 185 -4.79 -2.55 13.80
CA LYS A 185 -5.98 -2.92 14.58
C LYS A 185 -6.63 -1.71 15.26
N LYS A 186 -5.85 -0.83 15.87
CA LYS A 186 -6.37 0.40 16.51
C LYS A 186 -7.07 1.30 15.50
N ILE A 187 -6.49 1.48 14.31
CA ILE A 187 -7.09 2.26 13.23
C ILE A 187 -8.42 1.63 12.80
N LEU A 188 -8.44 0.33 12.54
CA LEU A 188 -9.65 -0.38 12.10
C LEU A 188 -10.76 -0.36 13.15
N ILE A 189 -10.43 -0.50 14.43
CA ILE A 189 -11.40 -0.38 15.53
C ILE A 189 -12.01 1.02 15.55
N LYS A 190 -11.18 2.06 15.45
CA LYS A 190 -11.63 3.46 15.42
C LYS A 190 -12.62 3.74 14.28
N TYR A 191 -12.39 3.15 13.11
CA TYR A 191 -13.19 3.38 11.91
C TYR A 191 -14.06 2.18 11.53
N LYS A 192 -14.39 1.30 12.48
CA LYS A 192 -15.06 0.02 12.24
C LYS A 192 -16.28 0.11 11.35
N ASN A 193 -17.20 1.05 11.59
CA ASN A 193 -18.41 1.22 10.79
C ASN A 193 -18.09 1.59 9.33
N LYS A 194 -17.05 2.40 9.10
CA LYS A 194 -16.62 2.79 7.76
C LYS A 194 -15.95 1.62 7.02
N VAL A 195 -15.17 0.79 7.72
CA VAL A 195 -14.62 -0.47 7.16
C VAL A 195 -15.73 -1.41 6.74
N GLU A 196 -16.75 -1.56 7.58
CA GLU A 196 -17.93 -2.40 7.28
C GLU A 196 -18.67 -1.90 6.05
N THR A 197 -18.89 -0.59 5.95
CA THR A 197 -19.51 0.03 4.77
C THR A 197 -18.67 -0.24 3.51
N LEU A 198 -17.36 -0.03 3.58
CA LEU A 198 -16.46 -0.28 2.46
C LEU A 198 -16.44 -1.76 2.04
N GLY A 199 -16.40 -2.69 3.00
CA GLY A 199 -16.47 -4.13 2.72
C GLY A 199 -17.76 -4.53 2.01
N LYS A 200 -18.91 -4.01 2.45
CA LYS A 200 -20.21 -4.24 1.81
C LYS A 200 -20.28 -3.63 0.40
N GLU A 201 -19.74 -2.43 0.21
CA GLU A 201 -19.66 -1.82 -1.12
C GLU A 201 -18.74 -2.60 -2.07
N LEU A 202 -17.60 -3.12 -1.57
CA LEU A 202 -16.72 -3.99 -2.35
C LEU A 202 -17.43 -5.28 -2.77
N LEU A 203 -18.25 -5.88 -1.90
CA LEU A 203 -19.06 -7.05 -2.26
C LEU A 203 -20.06 -6.75 -3.36
N ALA A 204 -20.67 -5.57 -3.35
CA ALA A 204 -21.70 -5.16 -4.30
C ALA A 204 -21.10 -4.70 -5.65
N LYS A 205 -20.04 -3.89 -5.61
CA LYS A 205 -19.46 -3.23 -6.79
C LYS A 205 -18.24 -3.96 -7.36
N GLU A 206 -17.60 -4.83 -6.57
CA GLU A 206 -16.33 -5.53 -6.84
C GLU A 206 -15.11 -4.63 -7.06
N VAL A 207 -15.32 -3.37 -7.39
CA VAL A 207 -14.29 -2.34 -7.59
C VAL A 207 -14.74 -1.03 -6.95
N ILE A 208 -13.89 -0.45 -6.14
CA ILE A 208 -14.07 0.86 -5.47
C ILE A 208 -12.97 1.79 -5.93
N PHE A 209 -13.32 3.03 -6.26
CA PHE A 209 -12.37 4.07 -6.69
C PHE A 209 -12.16 5.13 -5.59
N LYS A 210 -11.17 6.02 -5.80
CA LYS A 210 -10.87 7.13 -4.87
C LYS A 210 -12.12 7.95 -4.52
N SER A 211 -13.03 8.18 -5.47
CA SER A 211 -14.27 8.92 -5.24
C SER A 211 -15.21 8.24 -4.23
N ASP A 212 -15.31 6.91 -4.29
CA ASP A 212 -16.12 6.16 -3.32
C ASP A 212 -15.49 6.21 -1.92
N LEU A 213 -14.15 6.15 -1.84
CA LEU A 213 -13.42 6.29 -0.57
C LEU A 213 -13.64 7.67 0.06
N ILE A 214 -13.66 8.74 -0.75
CA ILE A 214 -13.98 10.09 -0.29
C ILE A 214 -15.42 10.14 0.27
N ASN A 215 -16.37 9.49 -0.39
CA ASN A 215 -17.76 9.45 0.10
C ASN A 215 -17.89 8.73 1.45
N ILE A 216 -17.10 7.67 1.69
CA ILE A 216 -17.15 6.88 2.93
C ILE A 216 -16.34 7.55 4.05
N PHE A 217 -15.11 7.97 3.76
CA PHE A 217 -14.15 8.43 4.77
C PHE A 217 -14.08 9.95 4.89
N GLY A 218 -14.51 10.70 3.88
CA GLY A 218 -14.17 12.11 3.65
C GLY A 218 -12.84 12.24 2.90
N GLU A 219 -12.43 13.47 2.64
CA GLU A 219 -11.11 13.73 2.06
C GLU A 219 -10.01 13.10 2.92
N ARG A 220 -8.93 12.63 2.25
CA ARG A 220 -7.79 12.07 2.96
C ARG A 220 -7.17 13.15 3.85
N PRO A 221 -6.91 12.86 5.14
CA PRO A 221 -6.37 13.86 6.08
C PRO A 221 -4.99 14.41 5.66
N TRP A 222 -4.27 13.67 4.84
CA TRP A 222 -2.90 13.93 4.42
C TRP A 222 -2.82 14.16 2.92
N LYS A 223 -2.03 15.15 2.51
CA LYS A 223 -1.73 15.38 1.10
C LYS A 223 -0.63 14.42 0.65
N SER A 224 -0.70 13.97 -0.60
CA SER A 224 0.39 13.22 -1.21
C SER A 224 1.56 14.15 -1.54
N TYR A 225 2.76 13.59 -1.63
CA TYR A 225 3.96 14.34 -2.05
C TYR A 225 3.75 15.07 -3.38
N ASP A 226 3.11 14.42 -4.34
CA ASP A 226 2.82 15.01 -5.66
C ASP A 226 1.79 16.16 -5.57
N GLU A 227 0.77 16.03 -4.70
CA GLU A 227 -0.19 17.11 -4.43
C GLU A 227 0.49 18.32 -3.77
N GLU A 228 1.40 18.10 -2.83
CA GLU A 228 2.19 19.17 -2.21
C GLU A 228 3.08 19.86 -3.22
N LYS A 229 3.78 19.10 -4.07
CA LYS A 229 4.64 19.63 -5.13
C LYS A 229 3.86 20.45 -6.16
N LEU A 230 2.67 20.03 -6.54
CA LEU A 230 1.80 20.79 -7.44
C LEU A 230 1.36 22.12 -6.80
N ILE A 231 0.99 22.10 -5.51
CA ILE A 231 0.62 23.32 -4.78
C ILE A 231 1.81 24.29 -4.67
N GLU A 232 3.03 23.79 -4.48
CA GLU A 232 4.23 24.64 -4.46
C GLU A 232 4.53 25.26 -5.82
N ILE A 233 4.38 24.50 -6.90
CA ILE A 233 4.54 24.98 -8.27
C ILE A 233 3.53 26.08 -8.58
N ASP A 234 2.26 25.88 -8.22
CA ASP A 234 1.21 26.88 -8.45
C ASP A 234 1.42 28.15 -7.61
N LYS A 235 1.91 28.01 -6.36
CA LYS A 235 2.29 29.16 -5.54
C LYS A 235 3.49 29.93 -6.12
N LYS A 236 4.46 29.26 -6.74
CA LYS A 236 5.60 29.91 -7.42
C LYS A 236 5.13 30.66 -8.65
N LYS A 237 4.30 30.03 -9.49
CA LYS A 237 3.74 30.67 -10.71
C LYS A 237 2.89 31.90 -10.38
N SER A 238 2.07 31.86 -9.33
CA SER A 238 1.26 32.99 -8.90
C SER A 238 2.10 34.17 -8.34
N LYS A 239 3.25 33.88 -7.70
CA LYS A 239 4.20 34.88 -7.24
C LYS A 239 4.97 35.53 -8.41
N GLU A 240 5.28 34.79 -9.46
CA GLU A 240 5.95 35.28 -10.66
C GLU A 240 5.00 36.08 -11.55
N SER A 241 3.74 35.68 -11.69
CA SER A 241 2.73 36.42 -12.44
C SER A 241 2.28 37.73 -11.76
N GLY A 242 2.47 37.87 -10.44
CA GLY A 242 2.20 39.10 -9.67
C GLY A 242 3.31 40.17 -9.76
N LYS A 243 4.47 39.87 -10.35
CA LYS A 243 5.54 40.82 -10.61
C LYS A 243 5.49 41.30 -12.05
N LYS A 244 4.58 42.20 -12.40
CA LYS A 244 4.73 43.04 -13.58
C LYS A 244 5.79 44.10 -13.29
N PRO A 245 6.84 44.24 -14.11
CA PRO A 245 7.76 45.35 -13.99
C PRO A 245 7.06 46.61 -14.57
N ASN A 246 6.64 47.50 -13.68
CA ASN A 246 6.38 48.85 -14.04
C ASN A 246 7.69 49.59 -13.97
N GLN A 247 8.29 49.87 -15.16
CA GLN A 247 9.15 51.04 -15.35
C GLN A 247 9.48 51.19 -16.81
N LYS A 248 8.75 52.11 -17.45
CA LYS A 248 9.32 52.96 -18.49
C LYS A 248 8.94 54.40 -18.13
N LYS A 249 9.92 55.14 -17.74
CA LYS A 249 10.09 56.55 -18.07
C LYS A 249 11.53 56.74 -18.50
#